data_ac9be7db6cb7a5436cf8db8ea0f1e80b
#
_entry.id   ac9be7db6cb7a5436cf8db8ea0f1e80b
#
_cell.length_a   1.000
_cell.length_b   1.000
_cell.length_c   1.000
_cell.angle_alpha   90.00
_cell.angle_beta   90.00
_cell.angle_gamma   90.00
#
_symmetry.space_group_name_H-M   'P 1'
#
loop_
_entity.id
_entity.type
_entity.pdbx_description
1 polymer ?
#
loop_
_entity_poly.entity_id
_entity_poly.type
_entity_poly.pdbx_seq_one_letter_code
_entity_poly.pdbx_strand_id
1 'polypeptide(L)'
;MSNRPRIAALVSIYHRYAHAQHIVDRFLEGYGWESRHHRPEIDVVSLYVDQVNKAPAEPEDGARYDLSRERAERFPLLKCYPTVADALMRGTDSLDVDGVLIIAEHGDYPDNEKGQTLWPRYEFFKQMLAVFRGSGRSVPVFNDKHLSWRWDWAKEMYDASIELGFPFMAGSSLPVTWRTPDVEMPLGAEVXEAMCVGCGWSDGGDFHGFEVIQSMVERRKGGESGVEWIEGFRGEKFWNALHEEQWSRALFDACLCRGHXLTXARSGFNNTFPTINEMKXLVKEPWAYQYKHRDGLVCTMIAMNGLFGGSWAFAADVNGREDPLSTYMHLPMPPNPATLANFFSPQVNNIEQMFLTRKASYPIERTLLTTGLTSAGVDSMHEGQTRIETPHLDVRYQPNPLSTYWQT
;
A
#
# COMPACT_ATOMS: atom_id res chain seq x y z
N MET A 1 33.24 -13.09 -8.10
CA MET A 1 32.18 -12.14 -8.47
C MET A 1 31.11 -12.18 -7.39
N SER A 2 30.63 -11.04 -6.98
CA SER A 2 29.57 -10.97 -5.98
C SER A 2 28.33 -11.72 -6.51
N ASN A 3 27.76 -12.59 -5.70
CA ASN A 3 26.53 -13.34 -6.07
C ASN A 3 25.28 -12.56 -5.64
N ARG A 4 25.32 -11.24 -5.77
CA ARG A 4 24.20 -10.37 -5.38
C ARG A 4 23.13 -10.43 -6.46
N PRO A 5 21.85 -10.58 -6.08
CA PRO A 5 20.79 -10.53 -7.07
C PRO A 5 20.77 -9.19 -7.83
N ARG A 6 20.59 -9.28 -9.14
CA ARG A 6 20.53 -8.12 -10.04
C ARG A 6 19.08 -7.86 -10.37
N ILE A 7 18.56 -6.67 -10.05
CA ILE A 7 17.15 -6.39 -10.22
C ILE A 7 16.88 -5.27 -11.22
N ALA A 8 15.69 -5.33 -11.83
CA ALA A 8 15.18 -4.29 -12.70
C ALA A 8 14.06 -3.53 -12.00
N ALA A 9 14.03 -2.21 -12.16
CA ALA A 9 12.92 -1.37 -11.70
C ALA A 9 12.16 -0.84 -12.91
N LEU A 10 10.85 -1.09 -12.94
CA LEU A 10 9.93 -0.63 -13.99
C LEU A 10 9.04 0.43 -13.33
N VAL A 11 9.25 1.70 -13.66
CA VAL A 11 8.62 2.79 -12.94
C VAL A 11 7.83 3.72 -13.86
N SER A 12 6.72 4.27 -13.35
CA SER A 12 5.91 5.22 -14.10
C SER A 12 6.61 6.56 -14.26
N ILE A 13 7.19 7.07 -13.17
CA ILE A 13 7.92 8.33 -13.14
C ILE A 13 8.96 8.28 -12.01
N TYR A 14 10.09 8.99 -12.18
CA TYR A 14 11.16 8.98 -11.18
C TYR A 14 11.55 10.41 -10.84
N HIS A 15 10.76 11.06 -9.99
CA HIS A 15 11.05 12.43 -9.54
C HIS A 15 11.07 12.51 -8.02
N ARG A 16 11.40 13.69 -7.50
CA ARG A 16 11.43 13.93 -6.05
C ARG A 16 10.05 13.65 -5.45
N TYR A 17 10.05 12.88 -4.36
CA TYR A 17 8.88 12.45 -3.60
C TYR A 17 8.01 11.39 -4.31
N ALA A 18 8.43 10.88 -5.47
CA ALA A 18 7.74 9.76 -6.10
C ALA A 18 8.09 8.44 -5.37
N HIS A 19 7.20 7.48 -5.41
CA HIS A 19 7.46 6.15 -4.84
C HIS A 19 8.73 5.53 -5.41
N ALA A 20 8.98 5.72 -6.70
CA ALA A 20 10.21 5.24 -7.33
C ALA A 20 11.45 5.78 -6.61
N GLN A 21 11.46 7.09 -6.28
CA GLN A 21 12.57 7.66 -5.52
C GLN A 21 12.69 6.98 -4.17
N HIS A 22 11.58 6.87 -3.45
CA HIS A 22 11.61 6.32 -2.09
C HIS A 22 12.08 4.88 -2.05
N ILE A 23 11.68 4.06 -3.03
CA ILE A 23 12.01 2.64 -3.04
C ILE A 23 13.37 2.39 -3.70
N VAL A 24 13.58 2.90 -4.92
CA VAL A 24 14.81 2.61 -5.68
C VAL A 24 16.04 3.23 -5.00
N ASP A 25 15.93 4.49 -4.53
CA ASP A 25 17.07 5.14 -3.86
C ASP A 25 17.51 4.35 -2.63
N ARG A 26 16.60 3.71 -1.91
CA ARG A 26 16.96 2.88 -0.76
C ARG A 26 17.81 1.67 -1.16
N PHE A 27 17.56 1.10 -2.33
CA PHE A 27 18.42 0.02 -2.85
C PHE A 27 19.77 0.58 -3.32
N LEU A 28 19.79 1.79 -3.89
CA LEU A 28 21.02 2.40 -4.41
C LEU A 28 21.90 2.99 -3.29
N GLU A 29 21.28 3.70 -2.34
CA GLU A 29 21.99 4.49 -1.33
C GLU A 29 22.06 3.81 0.04
N GLY A 30 21.11 2.90 0.30
CA GLY A 30 20.94 2.35 1.65
C GLY A 30 19.99 3.21 2.48
N TYR A 31 19.76 2.80 3.71
CA TYR A 31 18.82 3.46 4.62
C TYR A 31 19.14 3.12 6.07
N GLY A 32 18.60 3.92 6.99
CA GLY A 32 18.72 3.63 8.42
C GLY A 32 17.93 2.39 8.77
N TRP A 33 18.58 1.41 9.41
CA TRP A 33 17.93 0.17 9.85
C TRP A 33 18.59 -0.29 11.14
N GLU A 34 17.81 -0.43 12.18
CA GLU A 34 18.33 -0.68 13.52
C GLU A 34 19.30 0.46 13.89
N SER A 35 20.50 0.15 14.36
CA SER A 35 21.48 1.15 14.79
C SER A 35 22.53 1.49 13.73
N ARG A 36 22.27 1.16 12.45
CA ARG A 36 23.27 1.28 11.39
C ARG A 36 22.69 1.83 10.08
N HIS A 37 23.58 2.22 9.19
CA HIS A 37 23.22 2.50 7.79
C HIS A 37 23.28 1.16 7.03
N HIS A 38 22.11 0.61 6.71
CA HIS A 38 21.99 -0.65 6.00
C HIS A 38 22.19 -0.43 4.49
N ARG A 39 23.03 -1.24 3.90
CA ARG A 39 23.24 -1.26 2.45
C ARG A 39 22.68 -2.58 1.93
N PRO A 40 21.58 -2.55 1.16
CA PRO A 40 20.99 -3.79 0.66
C PRO A 40 21.96 -4.65 -0.14
N GLU A 41 21.83 -5.95 0.00
CA GLU A 41 22.68 -6.91 -0.72
C GLU A 41 22.12 -7.22 -2.12
N ILE A 42 21.61 -6.21 -2.77
CA ILE A 42 20.94 -6.25 -4.08
C ILE A 42 21.59 -5.20 -4.97
N ASP A 43 21.77 -5.51 -6.25
CA ASP A 43 22.24 -4.54 -7.24
C ASP A 43 21.10 -4.16 -8.17
N VAL A 44 20.71 -2.88 -8.18
CA VAL A 44 19.76 -2.37 -9.17
C VAL A 44 20.57 -2.10 -10.45
N VAL A 45 20.34 -2.95 -11.45
CA VAL A 45 21.15 -2.90 -12.69
C VAL A 45 20.39 -2.32 -13.88
N SER A 46 19.07 -2.19 -13.75
CA SER A 46 18.21 -1.87 -14.89
C SER A 46 17.05 -1.00 -14.45
N LEU A 47 16.73 0.00 -15.27
CA LEU A 47 15.65 0.95 -15.00
C LEU A 47 14.91 1.28 -16.28
N TYR A 48 13.57 1.14 -16.23
CA TYR A 48 12.66 1.66 -17.24
C TYR A 48 11.82 2.75 -16.59
N VAL A 49 11.73 3.93 -17.22
CA VAL A 49 10.89 5.04 -16.77
C VAL A 49 9.91 5.37 -17.89
N ASP A 50 8.61 5.25 -17.60
CA ASP A 50 7.58 5.45 -18.62
C ASP A 50 7.45 6.93 -19.03
N GLN A 51 7.48 7.84 -18.03
CA GLN A 51 7.35 9.28 -18.29
C GLN A 51 8.60 10.00 -17.80
N VAL A 52 9.46 10.37 -18.74
CA VAL A 52 10.70 11.09 -18.46
C VAL A 52 10.45 12.60 -18.66
N ASN A 53 10.39 13.34 -17.58
CA ASN A 53 10.23 14.78 -17.61
C ASN A 53 11.61 15.46 -17.73
N LYS A 54 11.73 16.46 -18.59
CA LYS A 54 12.97 17.19 -18.75
C LYS A 54 13.26 18.03 -17.50
N ALA A 55 14.51 17.99 -17.06
CA ALA A 55 14.96 18.88 -15.98
C ALA A 55 14.89 20.34 -16.46
N PRO A 56 14.44 21.26 -15.62
CA PRO A 56 14.48 22.68 -15.97
C PRO A 56 15.93 23.16 -16.01
N ALA A 57 16.17 24.23 -16.77
CA ALA A 57 17.53 24.82 -16.84
C ALA A 57 17.99 25.31 -15.48
N GLU A 58 17.06 25.84 -14.68
CA GLU A 58 17.31 26.30 -13.31
C GLU A 58 16.29 25.58 -12.41
N PRO A 59 16.69 24.48 -11.74
CA PRO A 59 15.77 23.76 -10.89
C PRO A 59 15.28 24.60 -9.71
N GLU A 60 13.98 24.72 -9.59
CA GLU A 60 13.36 25.41 -8.46
C GLU A 60 13.23 24.42 -7.30
N ASP A 61 13.22 24.94 -6.08
CA ASP A 61 12.97 24.12 -4.90
C ASP A 61 11.57 23.49 -5.02
N GLY A 62 11.51 22.19 -4.87
CA GLY A 62 10.26 21.46 -5.04
C GLY A 62 9.98 21.00 -6.47
N ALA A 63 10.78 21.39 -7.45
CA ALA A 63 10.55 21.00 -8.83
C ALA A 63 10.58 19.47 -9.01
N ARG A 64 9.66 18.97 -9.79
CA ARG A 64 9.52 17.54 -10.08
C ARG A 64 10.02 17.27 -11.50
N TYR A 65 11.28 16.87 -11.60
CA TYR A 65 11.90 16.48 -12.86
C TYR A 65 12.52 15.10 -12.72
N ASP A 66 12.78 14.48 -13.85
CA ASP A 66 13.30 13.11 -13.88
C ASP A 66 14.68 13.01 -13.25
N LEU A 67 14.84 12.08 -12.33
CA LEU A 67 16.10 11.80 -11.62
C LEU A 67 16.83 10.58 -12.19
N SER A 68 16.24 9.84 -13.14
CA SER A 68 16.78 8.57 -13.60
C SER A 68 18.19 8.71 -14.21
N ARG A 69 18.41 9.78 -14.97
CA ARG A 69 19.70 10.02 -15.62
C ARG A 69 20.80 10.28 -14.59
N GLU A 70 20.53 11.14 -13.62
CA GLU A 70 21.49 11.43 -12.54
C GLU A 70 21.82 10.16 -11.74
N ARG A 71 20.81 9.34 -11.48
CA ARG A 71 21.03 8.07 -10.78
C ARG A 71 21.92 7.13 -11.61
N ALA A 72 21.69 7.05 -12.91
CA ALA A 72 22.54 6.21 -13.79
C ALA A 72 23.97 6.72 -13.89
N GLU A 73 24.19 8.05 -13.82
CA GLU A 73 25.52 8.64 -13.80
C GLU A 73 26.24 8.37 -12.47
N ARG A 74 25.50 8.41 -11.36
CA ARG A 74 26.04 8.25 -10.01
C ARG A 74 26.25 6.78 -9.61
N PHE A 75 25.49 5.87 -10.16
CA PHE A 75 25.55 4.44 -9.85
C PHE A 75 25.87 3.64 -11.12
N PRO A 76 27.15 3.34 -11.39
CA PRO A 76 27.59 2.81 -12.69
C PRO A 76 26.99 1.46 -13.10
N LEU A 77 26.45 0.67 -12.17
CA LEU A 77 25.79 -0.60 -12.50
C LEU A 77 24.40 -0.36 -13.10
N LEU A 78 23.77 0.78 -12.77
CA LEU A 78 22.40 1.09 -13.21
C LEU A 78 22.40 1.62 -14.63
N LYS A 79 21.59 1.01 -15.49
CA LYS A 79 21.39 1.48 -16.87
C LYS A 79 19.90 1.72 -17.13
N CYS A 80 19.60 2.79 -17.85
CA CYS A 80 18.24 3.11 -18.27
C CYS A 80 17.96 2.49 -19.64
N TYR A 81 16.77 1.96 -19.82
CA TYR A 81 16.36 1.28 -21.04
C TYR A 81 15.05 1.88 -21.59
N PRO A 82 14.84 1.87 -22.90
CA PRO A 82 13.68 2.53 -23.50
C PRO A 82 12.38 1.73 -23.43
N THR A 83 12.45 0.43 -23.15
CA THR A 83 11.24 -0.41 -23.03
C THR A 83 11.36 -1.34 -21.83
N VAL A 84 10.22 -1.85 -21.38
CA VAL A 84 10.17 -2.87 -20.32
C VAL A 84 10.98 -4.11 -20.73
N ALA A 85 10.80 -4.56 -21.96
CA ALA A 85 11.54 -5.76 -22.46
C ALA A 85 13.04 -5.52 -22.44
N ASP A 86 13.50 -4.37 -22.95
CA ASP A 86 14.94 -4.05 -22.94
C ASP A 86 15.50 -4.00 -21.51
N ALA A 87 14.72 -3.44 -20.57
CA ALA A 87 15.15 -3.36 -19.16
C ALA A 87 15.30 -4.76 -18.55
N LEU A 88 14.45 -5.70 -18.92
CA LEU A 88 14.49 -7.06 -18.38
C LEU A 88 15.55 -7.93 -19.05
N MET A 89 15.79 -7.72 -20.35
CA MET A 89 16.73 -8.53 -21.13
C MET A 89 18.15 -7.94 -21.19
N ARG A 90 18.29 -6.64 -20.96
CA ARG A 90 19.58 -5.94 -20.84
C ARG A 90 20.54 -6.19 -22.01
N GLY A 91 19.97 -6.25 -23.23
CA GLY A 91 20.75 -6.46 -24.44
C GLY A 91 20.99 -7.92 -24.82
N THR A 92 20.42 -8.85 -24.06
CA THR A 92 20.43 -10.28 -24.42
C THR A 92 19.09 -10.63 -25.09
N ASP A 93 18.91 -11.90 -25.42
CA ASP A 93 17.67 -12.39 -26.04
C ASP A 93 16.72 -13.06 -25.03
N SER A 94 17.01 -12.95 -23.73
CA SER A 94 16.21 -13.59 -22.67
C SER A 94 16.35 -12.79 -21.39
N LEU A 95 15.53 -13.15 -20.37
CA LEU A 95 15.52 -12.50 -19.06
C LEU A 95 16.92 -12.52 -18.43
N ASP A 96 17.47 -11.34 -18.13
CA ASP A 96 18.83 -11.20 -17.56
C ASP A 96 18.81 -10.42 -16.24
N VAL A 97 17.77 -10.61 -15.42
CA VAL A 97 17.71 -10.08 -14.05
C VAL A 97 17.23 -11.17 -13.11
N ASP A 98 17.40 -10.96 -11.81
CA ASP A 98 17.06 -11.92 -10.76
C ASP A 98 15.85 -11.48 -9.92
N GLY A 99 15.31 -10.30 -10.21
CA GLY A 99 14.10 -9.78 -9.57
C GLY A 99 13.58 -8.54 -10.28
N VAL A 100 12.31 -8.23 -10.06
CA VAL A 100 11.64 -7.09 -10.71
C VAL A 100 10.87 -6.26 -9.68
N LEU A 101 11.05 -4.94 -9.75
CA LEU A 101 10.23 -3.96 -9.02
C LEU A 101 9.29 -3.29 -10.02
N ILE A 102 7.99 -3.29 -9.76
CA ILE A 102 7.00 -2.52 -10.52
C ILE A 102 6.52 -1.40 -9.59
N ILE A 103 6.85 -0.15 -9.93
CA ILE A 103 6.51 1.00 -9.11
C ILE A 103 5.80 2.01 -10.00
N ALA A 104 4.50 1.80 -10.20
CA ALA A 104 3.68 2.59 -11.11
C ALA A 104 2.68 3.43 -10.34
N GLU A 105 3.20 4.27 -9.45
CA GLU A 105 2.46 5.27 -8.69
C GLU A 105 3.02 6.63 -9.06
N HIS A 106 2.18 7.61 -9.26
CA HIS A 106 2.51 8.96 -9.75
C HIS A 106 2.77 8.99 -11.25
N GLY A 107 2.68 10.18 -11.80
CA GLY A 107 2.78 10.45 -13.22
C GLY A 107 1.49 11.07 -13.75
N ASP A 108 1.49 11.42 -15.03
CA ASP A 108 0.36 12.07 -15.69
C ASP A 108 -0.44 11.01 -16.46
N TYR A 109 -1.33 10.34 -15.74
CA TYR A 109 -2.20 9.27 -16.29
C TYR A 109 -3.65 9.72 -16.15
N PRO A 110 -4.53 9.31 -17.08
CA PRO A 110 -5.92 9.76 -17.03
C PRO A 110 -6.69 9.11 -15.88
N ASP A 111 -7.73 9.81 -15.44
CA ASP A 111 -8.70 9.22 -14.51
C ASP A 111 -9.87 8.64 -15.30
N ASN A 112 -10.49 7.60 -14.77
CA ASN A 112 -11.72 7.06 -15.33
C ASN A 112 -12.94 7.79 -14.74
N GLU A 113 -14.13 7.42 -15.21
CA GLU A 113 -15.39 8.03 -14.78
C GLU A 113 -15.69 7.86 -13.28
N LYS A 114 -15.00 6.94 -12.62
CA LYS A 114 -15.17 6.66 -11.19
C LYS A 114 -14.15 7.40 -10.33
N GLY A 115 -13.24 8.18 -10.98
CA GLY A 115 -12.20 8.94 -10.29
C GLY A 115 -10.97 8.13 -9.91
N GLN A 116 -10.78 6.96 -10.53
CA GLN A 116 -9.56 6.18 -10.33
C GLN A 116 -8.52 6.60 -11.37
N THR A 117 -7.29 6.84 -10.94
CA THR A 117 -6.19 7.11 -11.88
C THR A 117 -5.73 5.78 -12.49
N LEU A 118 -5.62 5.75 -13.81
CA LEU A 118 -5.32 4.52 -14.57
C LEU A 118 -3.82 4.23 -14.58
N TRP A 119 -3.26 3.94 -13.40
CA TRP A 119 -1.84 3.62 -13.22
C TRP A 119 -1.48 2.37 -14.04
N PRO A 120 -0.34 2.36 -14.77
CA PRO A 120 -0.01 1.29 -15.71
C PRO A 120 0.61 0.03 -15.09
N ARG A 121 0.17 -0.36 -13.89
CA ARG A 121 0.72 -1.54 -13.18
C ARG A 121 0.52 -2.82 -13.97
N TYR A 122 -0.71 -3.04 -14.44
CA TYR A 122 -1.06 -4.22 -15.21
C TYR A 122 -0.34 -4.23 -16.54
N GLU A 123 -0.24 -3.09 -17.21
CA GLU A 123 0.43 -2.96 -18.50
C GLU A 123 1.93 -3.30 -18.39
N PHE A 124 2.60 -2.83 -17.32
CA PHE A 124 4.00 -3.20 -17.08
C PHE A 124 4.12 -4.69 -16.77
N PHE A 125 3.20 -5.20 -15.94
CA PHE A 125 3.19 -6.60 -15.54
C PHE A 125 3.00 -7.51 -16.78
N LYS A 126 2.11 -7.15 -17.69
CA LYS A 126 1.88 -7.92 -18.91
C LYS A 126 3.12 -7.98 -19.80
N GLN A 127 3.81 -6.85 -19.93
CA GLN A 127 5.05 -6.81 -20.73
C GLN A 127 6.13 -7.68 -20.06
N MET A 128 6.20 -7.64 -18.72
CA MET A 128 7.11 -8.50 -17.96
C MET A 128 6.78 -9.97 -18.17
N LEU A 129 5.50 -10.35 -18.12
CA LEU A 129 5.08 -11.75 -18.34
C LEU A 129 5.49 -12.25 -19.72
N ALA A 130 5.41 -11.39 -20.74
CA ALA A 130 5.83 -11.78 -22.11
C ALA A 130 7.32 -12.16 -22.12
N VAL A 131 8.16 -11.40 -21.40
CA VAL A 131 9.58 -11.72 -21.29
C VAL A 131 9.80 -13.00 -20.49
N PHE A 132 9.09 -13.18 -19.37
CA PHE A 132 9.20 -14.41 -18.55
C PHE A 132 8.85 -15.64 -19.40
N ARG A 133 7.71 -15.59 -20.09
CA ARG A 133 7.25 -16.71 -20.93
C ARG A 133 8.21 -16.98 -22.09
N GLY A 134 8.65 -15.92 -22.78
CA GLY A 134 9.60 -16.04 -23.89
C GLY A 134 10.95 -16.62 -23.46
N SER A 135 11.35 -16.33 -22.19
CA SER A 135 12.63 -16.80 -21.65
C SER A 135 12.53 -18.19 -20.98
N GLY A 136 11.33 -18.70 -20.78
CA GLY A 136 11.12 -19.94 -20.02
C GLY A 136 11.62 -19.85 -18.58
N ARG A 137 11.65 -18.62 -18.02
CA ARG A 137 12.20 -18.36 -16.69
C ARG A 137 11.46 -17.21 -16.04
N SER A 138 11.22 -17.31 -14.75
CA SER A 138 10.60 -16.23 -13.95
C SER A 138 11.44 -15.93 -12.72
N VAL A 139 11.24 -14.75 -12.14
CA VAL A 139 11.99 -14.29 -10.96
C VAL A 139 11.02 -13.61 -9.97
N PRO A 140 11.42 -13.42 -8.71
CA PRO A 140 10.55 -12.74 -7.75
C PRO A 140 10.17 -11.33 -8.21
N VAL A 141 8.94 -10.92 -7.90
CA VAL A 141 8.38 -9.63 -8.32
C VAL A 141 7.77 -8.91 -7.12
N PHE A 142 8.03 -7.62 -7.01
CA PHE A 142 7.30 -6.73 -6.10
C PHE A 142 6.53 -5.70 -6.93
N ASN A 143 5.24 -5.51 -6.58
CA ASN A 143 4.40 -4.47 -7.18
C ASN A 143 3.98 -3.48 -6.10
N ASP A 144 4.33 -2.22 -6.27
CA ASP A 144 3.98 -1.16 -5.31
C ASP A 144 2.49 -0.85 -5.35
N LYS A 145 1.85 -0.79 -4.18
CA LYS A 145 0.42 -0.48 -4.01
C LYS A 145 -0.48 -1.61 -4.51
N HIS A 146 -1.75 -1.28 -4.83
CA HIS A 146 -2.72 -2.28 -5.31
C HIS A 146 -2.30 -2.83 -6.67
N LEU A 147 -2.79 -4.04 -6.98
CA LEU A 147 -2.35 -4.74 -8.19
C LEU A 147 -2.80 -4.02 -9.46
N SER A 148 -4.05 -3.53 -9.45
CA SER A 148 -4.61 -2.81 -10.59
C SER A 148 -5.81 -1.99 -10.12
N TRP A 149 -6.23 -1.04 -10.96
CA TRP A 149 -7.46 -0.28 -10.72
C TRP A 149 -8.73 -1.10 -11.06
N ARG A 150 -8.56 -2.34 -11.60
CA ARG A 150 -9.71 -3.21 -11.85
C ARG A 150 -9.41 -4.65 -11.42
N TRP A 151 -10.44 -5.29 -10.91
CA TRP A 151 -10.36 -6.62 -10.29
C TRP A 151 -9.87 -7.71 -11.24
N ASP A 152 -10.44 -7.78 -12.46
CA ASP A 152 -10.10 -8.85 -13.39
C ASP A 152 -8.62 -8.84 -13.80
N TRP A 153 -8.03 -7.65 -13.92
CA TRP A 153 -6.61 -7.51 -14.19
C TRP A 153 -5.78 -7.93 -12.99
N ALA A 154 -6.21 -7.54 -11.79
CA ALA A 154 -5.51 -7.96 -10.56
C ALA A 154 -5.53 -9.48 -10.41
N LYS A 155 -6.69 -10.09 -10.68
CA LYS A 155 -6.84 -11.55 -10.63
C LYS A 155 -5.93 -12.23 -11.66
N GLU A 156 -5.84 -11.69 -12.88
CA GLU A 156 -4.93 -12.19 -13.90
C GLU A 156 -3.46 -12.13 -13.45
N MET A 157 -3.06 -11.03 -12.80
CA MET A 157 -1.70 -10.89 -12.26
C MET A 157 -1.41 -11.97 -11.22
N TYR A 158 -2.36 -12.19 -10.31
CA TYR A 158 -2.25 -13.23 -9.27
C TYR A 158 -2.14 -14.61 -9.93
N ASP A 159 -3.06 -14.94 -10.85
CA ASP A 159 -3.10 -16.26 -11.48
C ASP A 159 -1.80 -16.54 -12.25
N ALA A 160 -1.27 -15.54 -12.94
CA ALA A 160 0.00 -15.67 -13.65
C ALA A 160 1.16 -15.95 -12.70
N SER A 161 1.16 -15.36 -11.51
CA SER A 161 2.22 -15.63 -10.53
C SER A 161 2.19 -17.08 -10.05
N ILE A 162 0.99 -17.64 -9.90
CA ILE A 162 0.81 -19.05 -9.52
C ILE A 162 1.22 -19.96 -10.69
N GLU A 163 0.73 -19.65 -11.91
CA GLU A 163 1.04 -20.42 -13.12
C GLU A 163 2.55 -20.53 -13.36
N LEU A 164 3.27 -19.42 -13.25
CA LEU A 164 4.70 -19.38 -13.53
C LEU A 164 5.57 -19.63 -12.28
N GLY A 165 4.94 -19.74 -11.11
CA GLY A 165 5.60 -20.16 -9.87
C GLY A 165 6.62 -19.18 -9.33
N PHE A 166 6.42 -17.87 -9.49
CA PHE A 166 7.36 -16.90 -8.94
C PHE A 166 6.84 -16.26 -7.64
N PRO A 167 7.73 -15.99 -6.69
CA PRO A 167 7.35 -15.24 -5.50
C PRO A 167 6.83 -13.86 -5.90
N PHE A 168 5.64 -13.52 -5.43
CA PHE A 168 4.98 -12.26 -5.77
C PHE A 168 4.56 -11.57 -4.48
N MET A 169 4.98 -10.35 -4.31
CA MET A 169 4.64 -9.54 -3.15
C MET A 169 4.19 -8.17 -3.65
N ALA A 170 3.21 -7.56 -2.97
CA ALA A 170 2.69 -6.26 -3.38
C ALA A 170 2.12 -5.54 -2.16
N GLY A 171 1.70 -4.30 -2.34
CA GLY A 171 0.91 -3.63 -1.34
C GLY A 171 1.47 -2.32 -0.83
N SER A 172 0.81 -1.83 0.19
CA SER A 172 1.12 -0.61 0.91
C SER A 172 2.34 -0.81 1.82
N SER A 173 3.05 0.28 2.11
CA SER A 173 4.09 0.29 3.13
C SER A 173 3.50 0.20 4.55
N LEU A 174 2.22 0.55 4.74
CA LEU A 174 1.59 0.62 6.06
C LEU A 174 1.56 -0.70 6.83
N PRO A 175 1.24 -1.84 6.22
CA PRO A 175 1.28 -3.11 6.97
C PRO A 175 2.61 -3.43 7.61
N VAL A 176 3.71 -2.94 7.05
CA VAL A 176 5.05 -3.29 7.51
C VAL A 176 5.78 -2.14 8.23
N THR A 177 5.21 -0.93 8.28
CA THR A 177 5.81 0.21 8.97
C THR A 177 5.75 0.00 10.50
N TRP A 178 6.45 0.87 11.24
CA TRP A 178 6.40 0.81 12.70
C TRP A 178 5.03 1.28 13.22
N ARG A 179 4.72 0.84 14.43
CA ARG A 179 3.42 1.08 15.07
C ARG A 179 3.60 1.72 16.43
N THR A 180 2.63 2.52 16.84
CA THR A 180 2.62 3.14 18.16
C THR A 180 1.24 2.95 18.80
N PRO A 181 1.13 2.15 19.87
CA PRO A 181 2.16 1.27 20.46
C PRO A 181 2.55 0.11 19.53
N ASP A 182 3.67 -0.49 19.84
CA ASP A 182 4.23 -1.63 19.10
C ASP A 182 3.39 -2.88 19.39
N VAL A 183 2.33 -3.08 18.60
CA VAL A 183 1.37 -4.17 18.82
C VAL A 183 0.89 -4.78 17.50
N GLU A 184 0.62 -6.06 17.53
CA GLU A 184 0.07 -6.81 16.41
C GLU A 184 -1.11 -7.65 16.91
N MET A 185 -2.05 -7.92 16.00
CA MET A 185 -3.14 -8.84 16.32
C MET A 185 -2.57 -10.21 16.69
N PRO A 186 -2.90 -10.74 17.87
CA PRO A 186 -2.42 -12.10 18.22
C PRO A 186 -2.90 -13.12 17.19
N LEU A 187 -2.03 -14.05 16.84
CA LEU A 187 -2.38 -15.10 15.89
C LEU A 187 -3.49 -15.98 16.49
N GLY A 188 -4.58 -16.16 15.73
CA GLY A 188 -5.72 -16.94 16.18
C GLY A 188 -6.71 -16.17 17.06
N ALA A 189 -6.59 -14.84 17.16
CA ALA A 189 -7.51 -14.00 17.93
C ALA A 189 -8.95 -14.11 17.43
N GLU A 190 -9.92 -14.13 18.34
CA GLU A 190 -11.33 -14.01 17.98
C GLU A 190 -11.66 -12.51 17.95
N VAL A 191 -11.88 -12.02 16.76
CA VAL A 191 -12.13 -10.58 16.51
C VAL A 191 -13.62 -10.36 16.24
N UNK A 192 -14.10 -9.51 16.93
CA UNK A 192 -15.47 -9.27 16.85
C UNK A 192 -15.87 -8.28 15.87
N GLU A 193 -15.12 -7.08 15.78
CA GLU A 193 -15.29 -5.97 14.85
C GLU A 193 -13.94 -5.26 14.71
N ALA A 194 -13.64 -4.66 13.55
CA ALA A 194 -12.39 -3.94 13.36
C ALA A 194 -12.63 -2.66 12.57
N MET A 195 -11.77 -1.68 12.80
CA MET A 195 -11.91 -0.36 12.18
C MET A 195 -10.54 0.26 11.94
N CYS A 196 -10.44 1.10 10.92
CA CYS A 196 -9.34 2.05 10.84
C CYS A 196 -9.87 3.44 10.51
N VAL A 197 -9.17 4.46 11.00
CA VAL A 197 -9.48 5.87 10.72
C VAL A 197 -8.19 6.54 10.27
N GLY A 198 -8.27 7.25 9.15
CA GLY A 198 -7.09 7.91 8.61
C GLY A 198 -7.46 9.00 7.61
N CYS A 199 -6.59 9.21 6.64
CA CYS A 199 -6.84 10.16 5.57
C CYS A 199 -6.72 9.47 4.21
N GLY A 200 -7.53 9.91 3.25
CA GLY A 200 -7.50 9.36 1.91
C GLY A 200 -7.51 10.46 0.86
N TRP A 201 -7.31 10.12 -0.39
CA TRP A 201 -7.32 11.11 -1.47
C TRP A 201 -7.93 10.55 -2.76
N SER A 202 -7.92 9.25 -2.90
CA SER A 202 -8.50 8.55 -4.04
C SER A 202 -8.50 7.06 -3.71
N ASP A 203 -8.74 6.21 -4.69
CA ASP A 203 -8.65 4.77 -4.53
C ASP A 203 -7.29 4.33 -3.96
N GLY A 204 -6.21 5.03 -4.33
CA GLY A 204 -4.88 4.74 -3.78
C GLY A 204 -4.74 5.05 -2.29
N GLY A 205 -5.47 6.06 -1.79
CA GLY A 205 -5.55 6.36 -0.37
C GLY A 205 -6.43 5.35 0.37
N ASP A 206 -7.58 5.03 -0.21
CA ASP A 206 -8.50 4.04 0.35
C ASP A 206 -7.81 2.67 0.49
N PHE A 207 -7.03 2.29 -0.52
CA PHE A 207 -6.25 1.06 -0.50
C PHE A 207 -5.37 0.96 0.76
N HIS A 208 -4.76 2.07 1.19
CA HIS A 208 -3.96 2.09 2.43
C HIS A 208 -4.81 1.67 3.63
N GLY A 209 -6.03 2.20 3.74
CA GLY A 209 -6.93 1.86 4.85
C GLY A 209 -7.33 0.39 4.85
N PHE A 210 -7.64 -0.16 3.67
CA PHE A 210 -7.94 -1.59 3.57
C PHE A 210 -6.73 -2.45 3.95
N GLU A 211 -5.53 -2.06 3.53
CA GLU A 211 -4.30 -2.79 3.89
C GLU A 211 -4.01 -2.72 5.38
N VAL A 212 -4.30 -1.57 6.03
CA VAL A 212 -4.15 -1.42 7.48
C VAL A 212 -5.03 -2.44 8.22
N ILE A 213 -6.32 -2.49 7.87
CA ILE A 213 -7.24 -3.43 8.52
C ILE A 213 -6.79 -4.86 8.21
N GLN A 214 -6.56 -5.16 6.94
CA GLN A 214 -6.29 -6.54 6.50
C GLN A 214 -5.06 -7.13 7.17
N SER A 215 -3.97 -6.35 7.28
CA SER A 215 -2.73 -6.84 7.90
C SER A 215 -2.91 -7.24 9.38
N MET A 216 -3.95 -6.72 10.01
CA MET A 216 -4.27 -7.06 11.40
C MET A 216 -5.28 -8.22 11.45
N VAL A 217 -6.40 -8.09 10.72
CA VAL A 217 -7.50 -9.07 10.86
C VAL A 217 -7.22 -10.40 10.16
N GLU A 218 -6.27 -10.47 9.22
CA GLU A 218 -5.90 -11.76 8.60
C GLU A 218 -5.35 -12.75 9.63
N ARG A 219 -4.88 -12.24 10.77
CA ARG A 219 -4.29 -13.06 11.84
C ARG A 219 -5.37 -13.66 12.76
N ARG A 220 -6.64 -13.37 12.50
CA ARG A 220 -7.75 -13.89 13.33
C ARG A 220 -7.91 -15.41 13.20
N LYS A 221 -8.68 -15.97 14.11
CA LYS A 221 -9.00 -17.40 14.12
C LYS A 221 -9.57 -17.84 12.76
N GLY A 222 -8.94 -18.82 12.17
CA GLY A 222 -9.35 -19.33 10.85
C GLY A 222 -8.61 -18.71 9.67
N GLY A 223 -7.96 -17.57 9.87
CA GLY A 223 -7.31 -16.83 8.78
C GLY A 223 -8.32 -16.06 7.93
N GLU A 224 -7.96 -15.74 6.69
CA GLU A 224 -8.84 -14.96 5.82
C GLU A 224 -9.86 -15.85 5.11
N SER A 225 -11.12 -15.43 5.15
CA SER A 225 -12.28 -16.17 4.63
C SER A 225 -12.87 -15.62 3.33
N GLY A 226 -12.41 -14.42 2.90
CA GLY A 226 -13.00 -13.68 1.78
C GLY A 226 -14.08 -12.72 2.27
N VAL A 227 -14.53 -11.85 1.35
CA VAL A 227 -15.52 -10.80 1.68
C VAL A 227 -16.85 -11.08 0.98
N GLU A 228 -17.93 -10.85 1.71
CA GLU A 228 -19.32 -11.10 1.27
C GLU A 228 -19.90 -9.88 0.56
N TRP A 229 -19.74 -8.68 1.16
CA TRP A 229 -20.24 -7.43 0.59
C TRP A 229 -19.44 -6.24 1.09
N ILE A 230 -19.56 -5.10 0.37
CA ILE A 230 -19.00 -3.81 0.77
C ILE A 230 -20.03 -2.71 0.47
N GLU A 231 -20.05 -1.67 1.32
CA GLU A 231 -20.97 -0.53 1.18
C GLU A 231 -20.24 0.77 1.51
N GLY A 232 -20.45 1.78 0.66
CA GLY A 232 -19.85 3.10 0.82
C GLY A 232 -20.78 4.08 1.54
N PHE A 233 -20.16 5.03 2.26
CA PHE A 233 -20.85 6.08 3.01
C PHE A 233 -20.10 7.39 2.77
N ARG A 234 -20.81 8.43 2.29
CA ARG A 234 -20.21 9.74 2.04
C ARG A 234 -21.21 10.84 2.38
N GLY A 235 -20.74 12.02 2.75
CA GLY A 235 -21.58 13.18 3.01
C GLY A 235 -22.55 12.95 4.16
N GLU A 236 -23.83 13.27 3.95
CA GLU A 236 -24.84 13.12 5.01
C GLU A 236 -25.03 11.65 5.44
N LYS A 237 -24.95 10.72 4.49
CA LYS A 237 -25.04 9.29 4.84
C LYS A 237 -23.94 8.90 5.83
N PHE A 238 -22.72 9.42 5.65
CA PHE A 238 -21.62 9.18 6.59
C PHE A 238 -21.94 9.74 7.98
N TRP A 239 -22.36 11.02 8.05
CA TRP A 239 -22.61 11.66 9.35
C TRP A 239 -23.77 11.00 10.10
N ASN A 240 -24.81 10.57 9.37
CA ASN A 240 -25.94 9.85 9.94
C ASN A 240 -25.49 8.49 10.49
N ALA A 241 -24.69 7.76 9.71
CA ALA A 241 -24.17 6.46 10.15
C ALA A 241 -23.31 6.58 11.42
N LEU A 242 -22.48 7.64 11.49
CA LEU A 242 -21.66 7.91 12.69
C LEU A 242 -22.56 8.26 13.89
N HIS A 243 -23.59 9.08 13.67
CA HIS A 243 -24.53 9.50 14.73
C HIS A 243 -25.37 8.34 15.25
N GLU A 244 -25.78 7.44 14.35
CA GLU A 244 -26.65 6.29 14.66
C GLU A 244 -25.85 5.06 15.11
N GLU A 245 -24.54 5.21 15.21
CA GLU A 245 -23.60 4.14 15.62
C GLU A 245 -23.74 2.89 14.72
N GLN A 246 -23.79 3.12 13.40
CA GLN A 246 -23.75 2.06 12.39
C GLN A 246 -22.53 1.16 12.57
N TRP A 247 -21.47 1.72 13.13
CA TRP A 247 -20.24 1.02 13.54
C TRP A 247 -19.87 1.44 14.97
N SER A 248 -19.04 0.64 15.62
CA SER A 248 -18.70 0.80 17.03
C SER A 248 -18.10 2.19 17.34
N ARG A 249 -18.78 2.94 18.22
CA ARG A 249 -18.26 4.21 18.74
C ARG A 249 -17.00 3.99 19.57
N ALA A 250 -16.92 2.89 20.31
CA ALA A 250 -15.74 2.57 21.12
C ALA A 250 -14.50 2.36 20.24
N LEU A 251 -14.65 1.69 19.09
CA LEU A 251 -13.53 1.50 18.15
C LEU A 251 -13.13 2.84 17.49
N PHE A 252 -14.13 3.65 17.15
CA PHE A 252 -13.87 4.97 16.57
C PHE A 252 -13.08 5.83 17.55
N ASP A 253 -13.51 5.90 18.82
CA ASP A 253 -12.82 6.68 19.85
C ASP A 253 -11.41 6.11 20.12
N ALA A 254 -11.24 4.78 20.10
CA ALA A 254 -9.91 4.16 20.24
C ALA A 254 -8.97 4.59 19.10
N CYS A 255 -9.49 4.71 17.87
CA CYS A 255 -8.69 5.22 16.75
C CYS A 255 -8.35 6.70 16.96
N LEU A 256 -9.30 7.51 17.42
CA LEU A 256 -9.04 8.95 17.69
C LEU A 256 -7.95 9.13 18.74
N CYS A 257 -7.90 8.27 19.76
CA CYS A 257 -6.85 8.29 20.79
C CYS A 257 -5.46 8.13 20.23
N ARG A 258 -5.33 7.48 19.06
CA ARG A 258 -4.04 7.22 18.42
C ARG A 258 -3.65 8.31 17.42
N GLY A 259 -4.56 9.21 17.07
CA GLY A 259 -4.37 10.20 16.02
C GLY A 259 -3.41 11.31 16.41
N HIS A 260 -2.13 11.10 16.27
CA HIS A 260 -1.12 12.15 16.55
C HIS A 260 -1.14 13.29 15.55
N UNK A 261 -1.57 13.03 14.71
CA UNK A 261 -1.49 13.93 13.76
C UNK A 261 -2.74 14.59 13.47
N LEU A 262 -3.26 14.77 14.39
CA LEU A 262 -4.42 15.65 14.18
C LEU A 262 -3.92 16.95 13.57
N THR A 263 -4.62 17.41 12.55
CA THR A 263 -4.17 18.55 11.76
C THR A 263 -3.75 19.68 12.68
N UNK A 264 -2.77 19.75 12.61
CA UNK A 264 -2.18 20.49 13.51
C UNK A 264 -2.18 21.93 13.60
N ALA A 265 -2.32 22.49 12.83
CA ALA A 265 -2.31 23.95 12.91
C ALA A 265 -3.47 24.52 13.71
N ARG A 266 -4.12 23.70 14.46
CA ARG A 266 -5.30 24.12 15.23
C ARG A 266 -5.11 23.88 16.72
N SER A 267 -5.76 24.71 17.53
CA SER A 267 -5.85 24.50 18.98
C SER A 267 -6.55 23.16 19.22
N GLY A 268 -6.23 22.53 20.31
CA GLY A 268 -6.87 21.29 20.72
C GLY A 268 -8.38 21.44 20.92
N PHE A 269 -9.04 20.35 21.15
CA PHE A 269 -10.47 20.33 21.44
C PHE A 269 -10.72 20.60 22.92
N ASN A 270 -11.93 20.98 23.25
CA ASN A 270 -12.33 21.18 24.65
C ASN A 270 -12.45 19.83 25.39
N ASN A 271 -12.66 18.77 24.64
CA ASN A 271 -12.81 17.41 25.19
C ASN A 271 -11.70 16.51 24.68
N THR A 272 -11.49 15.38 25.35
CA THR A 272 -10.53 14.37 24.90
C THR A 272 -10.88 13.89 23.49
N PHE A 273 -12.18 13.72 23.22
CA PHE A 273 -12.65 13.35 21.89
C PHE A 273 -13.47 14.50 21.31
N PRO A 274 -13.27 14.84 20.04
CA PRO A 274 -14.09 15.88 19.42
C PRO A 274 -15.54 15.43 19.31
N THR A 275 -16.45 16.36 19.50
CA THR A 275 -17.88 16.13 19.23
C THR A 275 -18.07 16.02 17.71
N ILE A 276 -19.21 15.48 17.30
CA ILE A 276 -19.57 15.41 15.87
C ILE A 276 -19.54 16.81 15.24
N ASN A 277 -20.04 17.82 15.98
CA ASN A 277 -20.04 19.21 15.46
C ASN A 277 -18.63 19.75 15.27
N GLU A 278 -17.70 19.45 16.19
CA GLU A 278 -16.30 19.84 16.05
C GLU A 278 -15.67 19.13 14.85
N MET A 279 -15.99 17.86 14.67
CA MET A 279 -15.48 17.10 13.52
C MET A 279 -16.00 17.69 12.20
N LYS A 280 -17.26 18.03 12.11
CA LYS A 280 -17.85 18.70 10.93
C LYS A 280 -17.18 20.03 10.60
N UNK A 281 -16.71 20.42 11.53
CA UNK A 281 -16.09 21.63 11.33
C UNK A 281 -14.82 21.49 10.70
N LEU A 282 -14.11 20.50 10.86
CA LEU A 282 -12.79 20.20 10.33
C LEU A 282 -12.84 19.36 9.04
N VAL A 283 -13.70 18.38 9.01
CA VAL A 283 -13.77 17.38 7.94
C VAL A 283 -14.95 17.71 7.03
N LYS A 284 -14.64 18.21 5.84
CA LYS A 284 -15.68 18.67 4.90
C LYS A 284 -16.30 17.51 4.13
N GLU A 285 -15.49 16.56 3.74
CA GLU A 285 -15.93 15.43 2.92
C GLU A 285 -15.42 14.12 3.50
N PRO A 286 -16.04 13.62 4.58
CA PRO A 286 -15.65 12.31 5.10
C PRO A 286 -16.25 11.21 4.25
N TRP A 287 -15.60 10.04 4.28
CA TRP A 287 -16.21 8.86 3.70
C TRP A 287 -15.78 7.62 4.46
N ALA A 288 -16.53 6.55 4.28
CA ALA A 288 -16.23 5.26 4.88
C ALA A 288 -16.67 4.14 3.95
N TYR A 289 -16.05 2.99 4.17
CA TYR A 289 -16.51 1.73 3.59
C TYR A 289 -16.69 0.75 4.73
N GLN A 290 -17.88 0.15 4.80
CA GLN A 290 -18.14 -0.97 5.70
C GLN A 290 -18.24 -2.24 4.87
N TYR A 291 -17.61 -3.32 5.32
CA TYR A 291 -17.63 -4.58 4.60
C TYR A 291 -17.65 -5.75 5.55
N LYS A 292 -18.16 -6.88 5.08
CA LYS A 292 -18.31 -8.06 5.90
C LYS A 292 -17.57 -9.23 5.29
N HIS A 293 -16.74 -9.86 6.09
CA HIS A 293 -16.06 -11.09 5.72
C HIS A 293 -17.04 -12.28 5.80
N ARG A 294 -16.73 -13.35 5.08
CA ARG A 294 -17.61 -14.54 5.01
C ARG A 294 -17.72 -15.27 6.34
N ASP A 295 -16.75 -15.11 7.23
CA ASP A 295 -16.81 -15.68 8.59
C ASP A 295 -17.62 -14.81 9.56
N GLY A 296 -18.17 -13.70 9.08
CA GLY A 296 -19.04 -12.82 9.86
C GLY A 296 -18.39 -11.56 10.38
N LEU A 297 -17.07 -11.44 10.33
CA LEU A 297 -16.36 -10.24 10.81
C LEU A 297 -16.78 -9.02 9.98
N VAL A 298 -17.16 -7.93 10.65
CA VAL A 298 -17.47 -6.67 10.01
C VAL A 298 -16.31 -5.70 10.24
N CYS A 299 -15.88 -5.04 9.17
CA CYS A 299 -14.79 -4.06 9.22
C CYS A 299 -15.26 -2.73 8.65
N THR A 300 -14.74 -1.61 9.20
CA THR A 300 -15.06 -0.28 8.70
C THR A 300 -13.77 0.52 8.47
N MET A 301 -13.57 0.99 7.25
CA MET A 301 -12.48 1.90 6.89
C MET A 301 -13.05 3.31 6.78
N ILE A 302 -12.47 4.28 7.49
CA ILE A 302 -12.98 5.66 7.57
C ILE A 302 -11.88 6.64 7.17
N ALA A 303 -12.18 7.55 6.24
CA ALA A 303 -11.28 8.64 5.85
C ALA A 303 -11.83 9.97 6.34
N MET A 304 -11.04 10.67 7.16
CA MET A 304 -11.43 11.94 7.79
C MET A 304 -10.35 13.01 7.54
N ASN A 305 -10.24 13.44 6.29
CA ASN A 305 -9.29 14.50 5.89
C ASN A 305 -9.62 15.80 6.62
N GLY A 306 -8.60 16.39 7.26
CA GLY A 306 -8.78 17.57 8.10
C GLY A 306 -8.72 17.23 9.59
N LEU A 307 -9.06 16.00 9.95
CA LEU A 307 -8.90 15.50 11.32
C LEU A 307 -7.68 14.57 11.40
N PHE A 308 -7.48 13.72 10.41
CA PHE A 308 -6.29 12.89 10.26
C PHE A 308 -5.44 13.39 9.10
N GLY A 309 -4.12 13.27 9.23
CA GLY A 309 -3.19 13.67 8.17
C GLY A 309 -2.03 12.69 8.04
N GLY A 310 -1.97 11.95 6.95
CA GLY A 310 -0.82 11.16 6.56
C GLY A 310 -0.58 9.85 7.27
N SER A 311 -1.50 9.40 8.12
CA SER A 311 -1.31 8.12 8.84
C SER A 311 -2.66 7.49 9.15
N TRP A 312 -2.64 6.26 9.64
CA TRP A 312 -3.85 5.48 9.87
C TRP A 312 -3.83 4.86 11.28
N ALA A 313 -4.92 5.07 12.02
CA ALA A 313 -5.12 4.41 13.31
C ALA A 313 -6.00 3.19 13.10
N PHE A 314 -5.70 2.11 13.79
CA PHE A 314 -6.45 0.85 13.75
C PHE A 314 -7.00 0.55 15.14
N ALA A 315 -8.20 -0.03 15.21
CA ALA A 315 -8.76 -0.55 16.45
C ALA A 315 -9.59 -1.80 16.16
N ALA A 316 -9.64 -2.72 17.10
CA ALA A 316 -10.43 -3.93 16.99
C ALA A 316 -10.96 -4.37 18.35
N ASP A 317 -12.19 -4.90 18.33
CA ASP A 317 -12.79 -5.57 19.47
C ASP A 317 -12.34 -7.04 19.41
N VAL A 318 -11.59 -7.44 20.43
CA VAL A 318 -10.97 -8.78 20.49
C VAL A 318 -11.48 -9.51 21.72
N ASN A 319 -12.04 -10.68 21.53
CA ASN A 319 -12.60 -11.49 22.62
C ASN A 319 -11.54 -11.69 23.72
N GLY A 320 -11.96 -11.49 24.97
CA GLY A 320 -11.11 -11.63 26.15
C GLY A 320 -10.37 -10.34 26.52
N ARG A 321 -10.57 -9.25 25.78
CA ARG A 321 -10.05 -7.93 26.15
C ARG A 321 -11.19 -7.02 26.65
N GLU A 322 -10.92 -6.24 27.65
CA GLU A 322 -11.87 -5.25 28.15
C GLU A 322 -11.92 -4.01 27.26
N ASP A 323 -10.75 -3.61 26.77
CA ASP A 323 -10.60 -2.43 25.91
C ASP A 323 -10.17 -2.84 24.49
N PRO A 324 -10.53 -2.05 23.47
CA PRO A 324 -10.09 -2.34 22.11
C PRO A 324 -8.57 -2.41 21.97
N LEU A 325 -8.10 -3.39 21.20
CA LEU A 325 -6.71 -3.41 20.74
C LEU A 325 -6.56 -2.27 19.73
N SER A 326 -5.63 -1.34 19.94
CA SER A 326 -5.49 -0.23 19.00
C SER A 326 -4.04 0.20 18.83
N THR A 327 -3.71 0.69 17.62
CA THR A 327 -2.38 1.17 17.28
C THR A 327 -2.46 2.21 16.14
N TYR A 328 -1.39 2.96 15.99
CA TYR A 328 -1.22 3.97 14.94
C TYR A 328 -0.10 3.51 14.00
N MET A 329 -0.39 3.40 12.72
CA MET A 329 0.59 3.00 11.70
C MET A 329 1.11 4.24 11.00
N HIS A 330 2.43 4.46 11.05
CA HIS A 330 3.05 5.71 10.64
C HIS A 330 3.24 5.81 9.12
N LEU A 331 2.82 6.95 8.57
CA LEU A 331 3.00 7.30 7.16
C LEU A 331 3.30 8.80 7.07
N PRO A 332 4.41 9.28 7.71
CA PRO A 332 4.71 10.71 7.72
C PRO A 332 5.24 11.17 6.35
N MET A 333 4.32 11.64 5.50
CA MET A 333 4.62 11.99 4.11
C MET A 333 5.48 13.25 4.00
N PRO A 334 6.55 13.22 3.20
CA PRO A 334 7.32 14.42 2.93
C PRO A 334 6.50 15.44 2.11
N PRO A 335 6.82 16.73 2.12
CA PRO A 335 8.01 17.32 2.76
C PRO A 335 7.83 17.61 4.25
N ASN A 336 6.70 17.38 4.81
CA ASN A 336 6.41 17.73 6.19
C ASN A 336 5.93 16.49 6.97
N PRO A 337 6.63 16.09 8.01
CA PRO A 337 7.75 16.75 8.71
C PRO A 337 9.14 16.43 8.13
N ALA A 338 9.43 16.84 6.94
CA ALA A 338 10.77 16.80 6.35
C ALA A 338 11.42 15.40 6.41
N THR A 339 10.65 14.38 6.22
CA THR A 339 11.17 13.02 6.32
C THR A 339 11.79 12.57 5.01
N LEU A 340 12.63 11.58 5.12
CA LEU A 340 13.14 10.85 3.96
C LEU A 340 12.23 9.66 3.66
N ALA A 341 10.96 9.76 4.06
CA ALA A 341 9.94 8.71 3.90
C ALA A 341 10.42 7.38 4.52
N ASN A 342 10.84 7.45 5.78
CA ASN A 342 11.41 6.29 6.51
C ASN A 342 10.45 5.11 6.56
N PHE A 343 9.15 5.36 6.44
CA PHE A 343 8.15 4.30 6.44
C PHE A 343 8.29 3.34 5.23
N PHE A 344 9.07 3.73 4.20
CA PHE A 344 9.41 2.82 3.12
C PHE A 344 10.55 1.86 3.49
N SER A 345 11.33 2.16 4.53
CA SER A 345 12.49 1.31 4.88
C SER A 345 12.07 -0.12 5.24
N PRO A 346 11.03 -0.33 6.08
CA PRO A 346 10.57 -1.70 6.35
C PRO A 346 10.06 -2.43 5.10
N GLN A 347 9.40 -1.71 4.20
CA GLN A 347 8.92 -2.31 2.95
C GLN A 347 10.11 -2.76 2.08
N VAL A 348 11.11 -1.88 1.92
CA VAL A 348 12.30 -2.21 1.13
C VAL A 348 13.06 -3.39 1.77
N ASN A 349 13.11 -3.44 3.11
CA ASN A 349 13.73 -4.58 3.80
C ASN A 349 13.01 -5.89 3.47
N ASN A 350 11.67 -5.89 3.52
CA ASN A 350 10.88 -7.07 3.14
C ASN A 350 11.11 -7.47 1.68
N ILE A 351 11.20 -6.49 0.78
CA ILE A 351 11.46 -6.73 -0.64
C ILE A 351 12.86 -7.34 -0.82
N GLU A 352 13.86 -6.78 -0.14
CA GLU A 352 15.22 -7.30 -0.18
C GLU A 352 15.23 -8.78 0.26
N GLN A 353 14.58 -9.08 1.37
CA GLN A 353 14.51 -10.47 1.88
C GLN A 353 13.85 -11.40 0.85
N MET A 354 12.81 -10.94 0.16
CA MET A 354 12.18 -11.76 -0.89
C MET A 354 13.17 -12.03 -2.03
N PHE A 355 13.93 -11.04 -2.49
CA PHE A 355 14.90 -11.25 -3.56
C PHE A 355 16.04 -12.18 -3.12
N LEU A 356 16.49 -12.08 -1.87
CA LEU A 356 17.58 -12.92 -1.35
C LEU A 356 17.15 -14.36 -1.10
N THR A 357 15.94 -14.55 -0.55
CA THR A 357 15.47 -15.87 -0.13
C THR A 357 14.55 -16.54 -1.15
N ARG A 358 14.06 -15.81 -2.12
CA ARG A 358 13.04 -16.23 -3.10
C ARG A 358 11.74 -16.66 -2.41
N LYS A 359 11.40 -16.00 -1.30
CA LYS A 359 10.15 -16.26 -0.55
C LYS A 359 9.52 -14.92 -0.16
N ALA A 360 8.24 -14.75 -0.47
CA ALA A 360 7.49 -13.57 -0.07
C ALA A 360 7.35 -13.54 1.46
N SER A 361 7.48 -12.36 2.06
CA SER A 361 7.34 -12.19 3.52
C SER A 361 5.89 -12.31 3.97
N TYR A 362 4.93 -12.00 3.08
CA TYR A 362 3.51 -12.09 3.37
C TYR A 362 2.78 -12.52 2.10
N PRO A 363 1.58 -13.12 2.25
CA PRO A 363 0.85 -13.66 1.08
C PRO A 363 0.39 -12.58 0.12
N ILE A 364 0.55 -12.80 -1.17
CA ILE A 364 0.05 -11.90 -2.22
C ILE A 364 -1.49 -11.82 -2.19
N GLU A 365 -2.13 -12.84 -1.62
CA GLU A 365 -3.58 -12.87 -1.45
C GLU A 365 -4.09 -11.70 -0.62
N ARG A 366 -3.28 -11.19 0.34
CA ARG A 366 -3.64 -9.97 1.08
C ARG A 366 -3.92 -8.83 0.10
N THR A 367 -2.95 -8.57 -0.78
CA THR A 367 -3.06 -7.44 -1.71
C THR A 367 -4.08 -7.71 -2.81
N LEU A 368 -4.27 -8.96 -3.20
CA LEU A 368 -5.36 -9.32 -4.12
C LEU A 368 -6.71 -8.95 -3.50
N LEU A 369 -6.95 -9.33 -2.25
CA LEU A 369 -8.21 -9.04 -1.56
C LEU A 369 -8.42 -7.53 -1.40
N THR A 370 -7.38 -6.80 -0.94
CA THR A 370 -7.51 -5.36 -0.73
C THR A 370 -7.63 -4.58 -2.04
N THR A 371 -7.03 -5.08 -3.13
CA THR A 371 -7.28 -4.54 -4.48
C THR A 371 -8.75 -4.70 -4.86
N GLY A 372 -9.31 -5.88 -4.59
CA GLY A 372 -10.72 -6.15 -4.87
C GLY A 372 -11.66 -5.29 -4.01
N LEU A 373 -11.32 -5.11 -2.74
CA LEU A 373 -12.08 -4.22 -1.84
C LEU A 373 -12.05 -2.78 -2.35
N THR A 374 -10.88 -2.31 -2.81
CA THR A 374 -10.74 -0.95 -3.35
C THR A 374 -11.63 -0.78 -4.59
N SER A 375 -11.56 -1.74 -5.52
CA SER A 375 -12.38 -1.71 -6.75
C SER A 375 -13.88 -1.72 -6.42
N ALA A 376 -14.32 -2.65 -5.57
CA ALA A 376 -15.73 -2.76 -5.20
C ALA A 376 -16.21 -1.57 -4.38
N GLY A 377 -15.34 -0.99 -3.53
CA GLY A 377 -15.68 0.23 -2.78
C GLY A 377 -15.90 1.41 -3.71
N VAL A 378 -15.02 1.57 -4.71
CA VAL A 378 -15.17 2.61 -5.73
C VAL A 378 -16.50 2.41 -6.49
N ASP A 379 -16.83 1.15 -6.84
CA ASP A 379 -18.11 0.84 -7.50
C ASP A 379 -19.29 1.24 -6.60
N SER A 380 -19.24 0.88 -5.31
CA SER A 380 -20.29 1.24 -4.35
C SER A 380 -20.52 2.76 -4.33
N MET A 381 -19.43 3.54 -4.23
CA MET A 381 -19.53 5.01 -4.23
C MET A 381 -20.12 5.54 -5.54
N HIS A 382 -19.65 5.02 -6.66
CA HIS A 382 -20.08 5.45 -8.00
C HIS A 382 -21.57 5.13 -8.24
N GLU A 383 -22.04 4.00 -7.71
CA GLU A 383 -23.44 3.55 -7.84
C GLU A 383 -24.37 4.15 -6.77
N GLY A 384 -23.97 5.28 -6.19
CA GLY A 384 -24.82 6.00 -5.23
C GLY A 384 -24.72 5.46 -3.81
N GLN A 385 -23.57 4.93 -3.45
CA GLN A 385 -23.30 4.41 -2.11
C GLN A 385 -24.17 3.19 -1.79
N THR A 386 -24.34 2.32 -2.78
CA THR A 386 -25.14 1.10 -2.61
C THR A 386 -24.26 -0.06 -2.13
N ARG A 387 -24.87 -1.02 -1.47
CA ARG A 387 -24.17 -2.25 -1.10
C ARG A 387 -23.87 -3.07 -2.34
N ILE A 388 -22.60 -3.50 -2.48
CA ILE A 388 -22.15 -4.36 -3.58
C ILE A 388 -21.85 -5.74 -3.00
N GLU A 389 -22.51 -6.76 -3.53
CA GLU A 389 -22.18 -8.15 -3.20
C GLU A 389 -20.90 -8.54 -3.92
N THR A 390 -20.01 -9.23 -3.22
CA THR A 390 -18.67 -9.51 -3.75
C THR A 390 -18.37 -11.02 -3.82
N PRO A 391 -19.17 -11.80 -4.56
CA PRO A 391 -18.90 -13.24 -4.67
C PRO A 391 -17.51 -13.55 -5.24
N HIS A 392 -16.97 -12.66 -6.05
CA HIS A 392 -15.63 -12.78 -6.63
C HIS A 392 -14.52 -12.61 -5.59
N LEU A 393 -14.78 -11.99 -4.42
CA LEU A 393 -13.79 -11.83 -3.37
C LEU A 393 -13.76 -13.02 -2.40
N ASP A 394 -13.89 -14.23 -2.94
CA ASP A 394 -13.69 -15.47 -2.18
C ASP A 394 -12.17 -15.79 -2.17
N VAL A 395 -11.42 -14.91 -1.54
CA VAL A 395 -9.96 -14.99 -1.44
C VAL A 395 -9.60 -15.48 -0.04
N ARG A 396 -9.11 -16.71 0.05
CA ARG A 396 -8.83 -17.38 1.33
C ARG A 396 -7.34 -17.65 1.46
N TYR A 397 -6.79 -17.35 2.64
CA TYR A 397 -5.37 -17.60 2.89
C TYR A 397 -5.07 -17.59 4.39
N GLN A 398 -3.89 -18.07 4.74
CA GLN A 398 -3.37 -18.00 6.10
C GLN A 398 -2.26 -16.95 6.15
N PRO A 399 -2.23 -16.13 7.21
CA PRO A 399 -1.17 -15.14 7.35
C PRO A 399 0.17 -15.81 7.66
N ASN A 400 1.25 -15.10 7.40
CA ASN A 400 2.55 -15.53 7.90
C ASN A 400 2.49 -15.50 9.44
N PRO A 401 2.87 -16.58 10.13
CA PRO A 401 2.90 -16.54 11.59
C PRO A 401 3.94 -15.56 12.16
N LEU A 402 4.99 -15.27 11.39
CA LEU A 402 6.01 -14.31 11.79
C LEU A 402 5.56 -12.89 11.46
N SER A 403 5.89 -11.96 12.34
CA SER A 403 5.62 -10.54 12.10
C SER A 403 6.45 -10.02 10.95
N THR A 404 5.86 -9.12 10.15
CA THR A 404 6.54 -8.52 9.01
C THR A 404 6.66 -7.00 9.15
N TYR A 405 6.08 -6.41 10.21
CA TYR A 405 6.18 -4.98 10.43
C TYR A 405 7.45 -4.66 11.25
N TRP A 406 7.87 -3.41 11.17
CA TRP A 406 9.09 -2.94 11.85
C TRP A 406 8.84 -2.84 13.36
N GLN A 407 9.44 -3.74 14.12
CA GLN A 407 9.39 -3.73 15.58
C GLN A 407 10.58 -2.94 16.11
N THR A 408 10.32 -2.00 17.06
CA THR A 408 11.35 -1.13 17.65
C THR A 408 11.62 -1.51 19.10
#